data_5e1cdf7d16ebb304496f6a37b7843424
#
_entry.id   5e1cdf7d16ebb304496f6a37b7843424
#
_cell.length_a   1.000
_cell.length_b   1.000
_cell.length_c   1.000
_cell.angle_alpha   90.00
_cell.angle_beta   90.00
_cell.angle_gamma   90.00
#
_symmetry.space_group_name_H-M   'P 1'
#
loop_
_entity.id
_entity.type
_entity.pdbx_description
1 polymer ?
#
loop_
_entity_poly.entity_id
_entity_poly.type
_entity_poly.pdbx_seq_one_letter_code
_entity_poly.pdbx_strand_id
1 'polypeptide(L)'
;MRRIFFILTTLIIVSCNTNKPTQTAATIDGNRITATFNDTTKLFFILTDNNELQLIWDNSENKRYNSQQRLHYHGELNIPSTVMLDNKSYRVTSIGDYALYQQRELEKVIIPDGVTYIGEKAFSGCDHIIEINIPQSVTSLGEEALSRCKRISEIKLPNELVTIGAYCFRNCVSLHTLSMGEKLETVPQGALFGCASLTEVHFPKQLKSIGGEAFSNCLSLRSITLPSQIDSLSNALFASCESLEDVTLPANLETLPADIFNHCSSLKKINLPTTLKKIDEWAFEGCTSLSTIDFNDGLEIIAEGAFAGCASLKQITLPASIKSVGSLAFGVSGKIKEVTILGNKAFEIGVRSALPQKPAKIYVPRGSIDQFQFKPLWKEYFLVERK
;
A
#
# COMPACT_ATOMS: atom_id res chain seq x y z
N MET A 1 10.48 -47.25 27.76
CA MET A 1 11.05 -46.21 28.63
C MET A 1 9.94 -45.20 28.90
N ARG A 2 9.45 -45.15 30.13
CA ARG A 2 8.39 -44.21 30.56
C ARG A 2 8.99 -42.82 30.68
N ARG A 3 8.50 -41.87 29.88
CA ARG A 3 8.82 -40.43 30.05
C ARG A 3 8.09 -39.94 31.32
N ILE A 4 8.84 -39.54 32.30
CA ILE A 4 8.33 -38.88 33.52
C ILE A 4 8.10 -37.42 33.16
N PHE A 5 6.83 -37.00 33.15
CA PHE A 5 6.45 -35.59 33.07
C PHE A 5 6.65 -34.95 34.44
N PHE A 6 7.62 -34.05 34.56
CA PHE A 6 7.70 -33.15 35.70
C PHE A 6 6.85 -31.92 35.43
N ILE A 7 5.69 -31.82 36.04
CA ILE A 7 4.93 -30.57 36.14
C ILE A 7 5.43 -29.87 37.40
N LEU A 8 6.29 -28.87 37.25
CA LEU A 8 6.66 -27.99 38.36
C LEU A 8 5.78 -26.73 38.26
N THR A 9 4.80 -26.62 39.14
CA THR A 9 4.02 -25.39 39.35
C THR A 9 4.69 -24.58 40.45
N THR A 10 5.33 -23.47 40.04
CA THR A 10 5.86 -22.50 40.99
C THR A 10 4.98 -21.28 41.02
N LEU A 11 4.30 -21.04 42.15
CA LEU A 11 3.50 -19.84 42.38
C LEU A 11 4.43 -18.70 42.83
N ILE A 12 4.53 -17.64 42.10
CA ILE A 12 5.27 -16.42 42.50
C ILE A 12 4.33 -15.23 42.43
N ILE A 13 4.09 -14.63 43.60
CA ILE A 13 3.39 -13.37 43.76
C ILE A 13 4.40 -12.23 43.58
N VAL A 14 4.27 -11.44 42.53
CA VAL A 14 5.05 -10.19 42.32
C VAL A 14 4.14 -8.99 42.44
N SER A 15 4.55 -8.06 43.28
CA SER A 15 3.81 -6.87 43.70
C SER A 15 3.54 -5.86 42.60
N CYS A 16 2.38 -5.26 42.71
CA CYS A 16 1.76 -4.10 42.07
C CYS A 16 2.63 -3.17 41.24
N ASN A 17 2.40 -3.25 39.93
CA ASN A 17 2.33 -2.02 39.08
C ASN A 17 1.01 -2.18 38.30
N THR A 18 0.11 -1.23 38.40
CA THR A 18 -1.35 -1.37 38.18
C THR A 18 -1.81 -1.68 36.77
N ASN A 19 -0.91 -1.88 35.78
CA ASN A 19 -1.24 -2.21 34.39
C ASN A 19 -0.41 -3.37 33.79
N LYS A 20 0.37 -4.11 34.59
CA LYS A 20 1.12 -5.26 34.06
C LYS A 20 0.38 -6.56 34.35
N PRO A 21 0.28 -7.49 33.38
CA PRO A 21 -0.34 -8.80 33.64
C PRO A 21 0.47 -9.56 34.70
N THR A 22 -0.21 -10.06 35.73
CA THR A 22 0.42 -10.86 36.79
C THR A 22 0.51 -12.30 36.32
N GLN A 23 1.74 -12.82 36.19
CA GLN A 23 1.96 -14.24 35.87
C GLN A 23 1.63 -15.11 37.06
N THR A 24 0.78 -16.14 36.85
CA THR A 24 0.34 -17.09 37.89
C THR A 24 0.94 -18.47 37.69
N ALA A 25 1.29 -18.86 36.47
CA ALA A 25 1.95 -20.13 36.20
C ALA A 25 2.78 -20.05 34.89
N ALA A 26 3.80 -20.92 34.80
CA ALA A 26 4.48 -21.20 33.52
C ALA A 26 4.87 -22.69 33.49
N THR A 27 4.79 -23.25 32.27
CA THR A 27 5.23 -24.64 32.00
C THR A 27 6.05 -24.64 30.72
N ILE A 28 7.00 -25.56 30.60
CA ILE A 28 7.82 -25.76 29.41
C ILE A 28 7.63 -27.16 28.85
N ASP A 29 7.49 -27.29 27.54
CA ASP A 29 7.49 -28.52 26.79
C ASP A 29 8.41 -28.37 25.56
N GLY A 30 9.58 -29.03 25.64
CA GLY A 30 10.65 -28.77 24.67
C GLY A 30 11.16 -27.34 24.77
N ASN A 31 11.04 -26.57 23.66
CA ASN A 31 11.36 -25.15 23.61
C ASN A 31 10.12 -24.23 23.74
N ARG A 32 8.93 -24.82 23.91
CA ARG A 32 7.67 -24.10 24.02
C ARG A 32 7.34 -23.82 25.47
N ILE A 33 7.04 -22.56 25.76
CA ILE A 33 6.63 -22.09 27.07
C ILE A 33 5.18 -21.67 27.00
N THR A 34 4.36 -22.21 27.94
CA THR A 34 2.99 -21.73 28.15
C THR A 34 2.98 -20.95 29.44
N ALA A 35 2.67 -19.67 29.41
CA ALA A 35 2.55 -18.83 30.59
C ALA A 35 1.08 -18.40 30.78
N THR A 36 0.60 -18.48 32.04
CA THR A 36 -0.76 -18.05 32.41
C THR A 36 -0.66 -16.74 33.18
N PHE A 37 -1.51 -15.81 32.83
CA PHE A 37 -1.59 -14.47 33.43
C PHE A 37 -3.00 -14.23 33.94
N ASN A 38 -3.10 -13.55 35.09
CA ASN A 38 -4.38 -13.21 35.75
C ASN A 38 -5.31 -14.41 35.84
N ASP A 39 -4.74 -15.60 36.14
CA ASP A 39 -5.40 -16.91 36.32
C ASP A 39 -6.16 -17.47 35.11
N THR A 40 -6.26 -16.75 34.02
CA THR A 40 -7.09 -17.14 32.85
C THR A 40 -6.39 -16.98 31.49
N THR A 41 -5.61 -15.94 31.30
CA THR A 41 -5.00 -15.64 29.99
C THR A 41 -3.75 -16.48 29.76
N LYS A 42 -3.79 -17.39 28.80
CA LYS A 42 -2.64 -18.21 28.40
C LYS A 42 -1.96 -17.62 27.19
N LEU A 43 -0.66 -17.39 27.25
CA LEU A 43 0.19 -16.99 26.14
C LEU A 43 1.26 -18.06 25.91
N PHE A 44 1.64 -18.19 24.64
CA PHE A 44 2.59 -19.21 24.20
C PHE A 44 3.84 -18.55 23.67
N PHE A 45 4.99 -19.06 24.06
CA PHE A 45 6.28 -18.53 23.67
C PHE A 45 7.21 -19.65 23.23
N ILE A 46 8.19 -19.31 22.41
CA ILE A 46 9.37 -20.14 22.19
C ILE A 46 10.61 -19.42 22.69
N LEU A 47 11.55 -20.20 23.21
CA LEU A 47 12.87 -19.71 23.56
C LEU A 47 13.72 -19.62 22.28
N THR A 48 14.28 -18.45 22.03
CA THR A 48 15.17 -18.19 20.93
C THR A 48 16.62 -18.54 21.29
N ASP A 49 17.50 -18.63 20.31
CA ASP A 49 18.93 -18.93 20.52
C ASP A 49 19.64 -17.90 21.43
N ASN A 50 19.09 -16.69 21.53
CA ASN A 50 19.62 -15.64 22.40
C ASN A 50 19.09 -15.71 23.85
N ASN A 51 18.41 -16.76 24.24
CA ASN A 51 17.70 -16.87 25.53
C ASN A 51 16.64 -15.78 25.73
N GLU A 52 15.97 -15.36 24.69
CA GLU A 52 14.84 -14.42 24.68
C GLU A 52 13.57 -15.14 24.25
N LEU A 53 12.43 -14.51 24.44
CA LEU A 53 11.14 -15.11 24.11
C LEU A 53 10.52 -14.44 22.90
N GLN A 54 10.01 -15.28 22.01
CA GLN A 54 9.10 -14.90 20.95
C GLN A 54 7.70 -15.36 21.30
N LEU A 55 6.73 -14.43 21.30
CA LEU A 55 5.32 -14.79 21.38
C LEU A 55 4.93 -15.55 20.11
N ILE A 56 4.30 -16.70 20.27
CA ILE A 56 3.84 -17.53 19.18
C ILE A 56 2.35 -17.85 19.32
N TRP A 57 1.78 -18.39 18.26
CA TRP A 57 0.45 -18.92 18.27
C TRP A 57 0.37 -20.27 19.03
N ASP A 58 -0.84 -20.59 19.57
CA ASP A 58 -1.16 -21.90 20.08
C ASP A 58 -1.23 -22.93 18.96
N ASN A 59 -0.10 -23.56 18.67
CA ASN A 59 0.00 -24.63 17.67
C ASN A 59 0.23 -25.98 18.36
N SER A 60 -0.66 -26.37 19.27
CA SER A 60 -0.52 -27.61 20.02
C SER A 60 -0.57 -28.87 19.15
N GLU A 61 -1.08 -28.80 17.92
CA GLU A 61 -1.12 -29.93 16.98
C GLU A 61 -1.21 -29.42 15.54
N ASN A 62 -0.14 -29.29 14.81
CA ASN A 62 -0.01 -29.22 13.33
C ASN A 62 -1.24 -28.85 12.45
N LYS A 63 -2.27 -28.22 13.04
CA LYS A 63 -3.53 -27.90 12.38
C LYS A 63 -3.56 -26.41 12.06
N ARG A 64 -2.81 -26.01 11.03
CA ARG A 64 -2.68 -24.62 10.55
C ARG A 64 -4.01 -23.87 10.31
N TYR A 65 -5.16 -24.54 10.32
CA TYR A 65 -6.43 -23.92 9.88
C TYR A 65 -7.70 -24.37 10.61
N ASN A 66 -7.64 -25.08 11.74
CA ASN A 66 -8.87 -25.47 12.42
C ASN A 66 -9.33 -24.38 13.41
N SER A 67 -10.26 -23.52 12.98
CA SER A 67 -10.78 -22.38 13.73
C SER A 67 -11.50 -22.75 15.06
N GLN A 68 -11.88 -23.99 15.26
CA GLN A 68 -12.70 -24.41 16.40
C GLN A 68 -11.92 -24.72 17.69
N GLN A 69 -10.60 -24.76 17.64
CA GLN A 69 -9.74 -25.10 18.80
C GLN A 69 -8.78 -23.98 19.20
N ARG A 70 -8.95 -22.76 18.67
CA ARG A 70 -8.10 -21.61 18.98
C ARG A 70 -8.49 -21.00 20.31
N LEU A 71 -7.50 -20.58 21.10
CA LEU A 71 -7.74 -19.62 22.16
C LEU A 71 -8.14 -18.30 21.53
N HIS A 72 -9.27 -17.75 21.95
CA HIS A 72 -9.75 -16.45 21.56
C HIS A 72 -9.48 -15.48 22.69
N TYR A 73 -8.80 -14.39 22.37
CA TYR A 73 -8.56 -13.29 23.29
C TYR A 73 -9.66 -12.24 23.08
N HIS A 74 -10.16 -11.66 24.19
CA HIS A 74 -11.25 -10.70 24.19
C HIS A 74 -10.80 -9.37 24.81
N GLY A 75 -11.31 -8.26 24.33
CA GLY A 75 -11.08 -6.94 24.91
C GLY A 75 -9.61 -6.53 24.85
N GLU A 76 -8.99 -6.26 26.00
CA GLU A 76 -7.60 -5.79 26.10
C GLU A 76 -6.62 -6.96 26.33
N LEU A 77 -5.59 -7.04 25.51
CA LEU A 77 -4.46 -7.96 25.71
C LEU A 77 -3.18 -7.17 26.00
N ASN A 78 -2.65 -7.38 27.22
CA ASN A 78 -1.33 -6.90 27.60
C ASN A 78 -0.29 -8.02 27.39
N ILE A 79 0.60 -7.86 26.41
CA ILE A 79 1.72 -8.77 26.21
C ILE A 79 2.79 -8.46 27.28
N PRO A 80 3.24 -9.46 28.06
CA PRO A 80 4.21 -9.21 29.13
C PRO A 80 5.59 -8.89 28.55
N SER A 81 6.34 -8.03 29.22
CA SER A 81 7.74 -7.76 28.86
C SER A 81 8.70 -8.88 29.23
N THR A 82 8.30 -9.71 30.22
CA THR A 82 9.09 -10.84 30.73
C THR A 82 8.18 -11.98 31.14
N VAL A 83 8.71 -13.19 31.07
CA VAL A 83 8.10 -14.42 31.62
C VAL A 83 9.07 -15.06 32.57
N MET A 84 8.58 -15.44 33.75
CA MET A 84 9.34 -16.20 34.77
C MET A 84 9.19 -17.70 34.51
N LEU A 85 10.31 -18.39 34.41
CA LEU A 85 10.36 -19.85 34.33
C LEU A 85 11.52 -20.35 35.21
N ASP A 86 11.24 -21.27 36.11
CA ASP A 86 12.23 -21.87 37.05
C ASP A 86 13.11 -20.82 37.75
N ASN A 87 12.46 -19.79 38.31
CA ASN A 87 13.09 -18.65 39.00
C ASN A 87 14.02 -17.77 38.10
N LYS A 88 14.00 -17.95 36.79
CA LYS A 88 14.73 -17.13 35.83
C LYS A 88 13.76 -16.28 35.01
N SER A 89 14.11 -15.00 34.79
CA SER A 89 13.34 -14.08 33.98
C SER A 89 13.84 -14.10 32.55
N TYR A 90 12.92 -14.25 31.61
CA TYR A 90 13.18 -14.19 30.15
C TYR A 90 12.44 -13.03 29.55
N ARG A 91 13.12 -12.23 28.73
CA ARG A 91 12.53 -11.07 28.05
C ARG A 91 11.75 -11.49 26.83
N VAL A 92 10.60 -10.86 26.59
CA VAL A 92 9.83 -10.97 25.35
C VAL A 92 10.34 -9.91 24.40
N THR A 93 10.96 -10.32 23.28
CA THR A 93 11.63 -9.43 22.34
C THR A 93 11.06 -9.48 20.94
N SER A 94 10.13 -10.42 20.67
CA SER A 94 9.46 -10.51 19.36
C SER A 94 8.06 -11.11 19.47
N ILE A 95 7.23 -10.73 18.50
CA ILE A 95 5.94 -11.34 18.20
C ILE A 95 6.12 -12.12 16.91
N GLY A 96 5.97 -13.44 16.98
CA GLY A 96 6.22 -14.34 15.87
C GLY A 96 5.13 -14.30 14.79
N ASP A 97 5.40 -14.99 13.70
CA ASP A 97 4.48 -15.09 12.57
C ASP A 97 3.16 -15.73 13.04
N TYR A 98 2.05 -15.13 12.59
CA TYR A 98 0.68 -15.56 12.93
C TYR A 98 0.35 -15.59 14.43
N ALA A 99 1.17 -15.01 15.30
CA ALA A 99 1.03 -15.14 16.76
C ALA A 99 -0.38 -14.83 17.29
N LEU A 100 -1.02 -13.79 16.80
CA LEU A 100 -2.38 -13.38 17.14
C LEU A 100 -3.30 -13.29 15.89
N TYR A 101 -3.02 -14.10 14.89
CA TYR A 101 -3.79 -14.13 13.63
C TYR A 101 -5.27 -14.40 13.88
N GLN A 102 -6.15 -13.53 13.31
CA GLN A 102 -7.62 -13.62 13.41
C GLN A 102 -8.19 -13.63 14.83
N GLN A 103 -7.55 -12.94 15.76
CA GLN A 103 -8.12 -12.69 17.09
C GLN A 103 -9.20 -11.60 16.98
N ARG A 104 -10.39 -12.00 16.55
CA ARG A 104 -11.45 -11.06 16.11
C ARG A 104 -12.13 -10.31 17.24
N GLU A 105 -11.95 -10.74 18.48
CA GLU A 105 -12.59 -10.13 19.65
C GLU A 105 -11.63 -9.28 20.49
N LEU A 106 -10.36 -9.15 20.03
CA LEU A 106 -9.41 -8.21 20.61
C LEU A 106 -9.80 -6.78 20.20
N GLU A 107 -9.86 -5.90 21.18
CA GLU A 107 -10.15 -4.47 20.99
C GLU A 107 -8.90 -3.61 21.17
N LYS A 108 -8.03 -4.01 22.08
CA LYS A 108 -6.79 -3.29 22.39
C LYS A 108 -5.63 -4.24 22.62
N VAL A 109 -4.47 -3.91 22.09
CA VAL A 109 -3.23 -4.66 22.30
C VAL A 109 -2.14 -3.74 22.81
N ILE A 110 -1.52 -4.11 23.93
CA ILE A 110 -0.36 -3.41 24.49
C ILE A 110 0.87 -4.29 24.28
N ILE A 111 1.75 -3.82 23.38
CA ILE A 111 3.03 -4.46 23.09
C ILE A 111 4.09 -3.82 24.00
N PRO A 112 4.88 -4.62 24.76
CA PRO A 112 5.85 -4.08 25.69
C PRO A 112 7.06 -3.47 24.98
N ASP A 113 7.68 -2.50 25.63
CA ASP A 113 9.00 -2.02 25.24
C ASP A 113 10.02 -3.17 25.25
N GLY A 114 10.92 -3.17 24.27
CA GLY A 114 11.90 -4.23 24.04
C GLY A 114 11.52 -5.22 22.94
N VAL A 115 10.26 -5.21 22.48
CA VAL A 115 9.89 -5.93 21.25
C VAL A 115 10.49 -5.20 20.04
N THR A 116 11.28 -5.92 19.25
CA THR A 116 12.00 -5.38 18.08
C THR A 116 11.41 -5.85 16.75
N TYR A 117 10.66 -6.94 16.76
CA TYR A 117 10.08 -7.56 15.57
C TYR A 117 8.62 -7.98 15.79
N ILE A 118 7.78 -7.67 14.81
CA ILE A 118 6.40 -8.16 14.70
C ILE A 118 6.31 -8.92 13.38
N GLY A 119 6.01 -10.23 13.49
CA GLY A 119 6.10 -11.18 12.39
C GLY A 119 5.04 -11.08 11.30
N GLU A 120 5.17 -11.95 10.29
CA GLU A 120 4.20 -12.12 9.20
C GLU A 120 2.81 -12.41 9.77
N LYS A 121 1.81 -11.66 9.32
CA LYS A 121 0.40 -11.84 9.72
C LYS A 121 0.15 -11.91 11.22
N ALA A 122 1.05 -11.36 12.03
CA ALA A 122 0.97 -11.47 13.50
C ALA A 122 -0.39 -11.01 14.07
N PHE A 123 -0.97 -9.95 13.53
CA PHE A 123 -2.29 -9.41 13.87
C PHE A 123 -3.29 -9.42 12.72
N SER A 124 -2.96 -10.09 11.60
CA SER A 124 -3.84 -10.08 10.43
C SER A 124 -5.22 -10.63 10.75
N GLY A 125 -6.26 -9.86 10.38
CA GLY A 125 -7.65 -10.24 10.61
C GLY A 125 -8.14 -10.06 12.06
N CYS A 126 -7.44 -9.29 12.88
CA CYS A 126 -7.94 -8.82 14.18
C CYS A 126 -8.93 -7.67 13.94
N ASP A 127 -10.12 -8.02 13.47
CA ASP A 127 -11.11 -7.09 12.89
C ASP A 127 -11.61 -6.04 13.88
N HIS A 128 -11.56 -6.28 15.18
CA HIS A 128 -12.10 -5.40 16.23
C HIS A 128 -11.05 -4.56 16.95
N ILE A 129 -9.75 -4.72 16.66
CA ILE A 129 -8.74 -3.86 17.27
C ILE A 129 -9.01 -2.39 16.88
N ILE A 130 -9.18 -1.56 17.91
CA ILE A 130 -9.33 -0.10 17.80
C ILE A 130 -8.04 0.63 18.17
N GLU A 131 -7.20 0.00 19.02
CA GLU A 131 -5.96 0.57 19.51
C GLU A 131 -4.86 -0.50 19.58
N ILE A 132 -3.72 -0.20 19.00
CA ILE A 132 -2.50 -0.98 19.12
C ILE A 132 -1.32 -0.01 19.25
N ASN A 133 -0.53 -0.13 20.32
CA ASN A 133 0.72 0.58 20.42
C ASN A 133 1.82 -0.23 19.71
N ILE A 134 2.59 0.43 18.84
CA ILE A 134 3.83 -0.15 18.30
C ILE A 134 4.98 0.58 19.00
N PRO A 135 5.71 -0.09 19.93
CA PRO A 135 6.71 0.59 20.74
C PRO A 135 7.92 1.06 19.90
N GLN A 136 8.63 2.08 20.42
CA GLN A 136 9.79 2.67 19.71
C GLN A 136 10.94 1.67 19.48
N SER A 137 10.96 0.55 20.19
CA SER A 137 11.93 -0.53 20.00
C SER A 137 11.70 -1.35 18.73
N VAL A 138 10.51 -1.28 18.11
CA VAL A 138 10.21 -2.07 16.91
C VAL A 138 10.95 -1.51 15.70
N THR A 139 11.76 -2.38 15.09
CA THR A 139 12.57 -2.06 13.90
C THR A 139 12.05 -2.70 12.63
N SER A 140 11.17 -3.72 12.75
CA SER A 140 10.65 -4.43 11.60
C SER A 140 9.22 -4.94 11.82
N LEU A 141 8.37 -4.77 10.80
CA LEU A 141 7.05 -5.37 10.66
C LEU A 141 7.06 -6.35 9.49
N GLY A 142 6.52 -7.54 9.68
CA GLY A 142 6.41 -8.58 8.66
C GLY A 142 5.33 -8.32 7.61
N GLU A 143 5.28 -9.18 6.61
CA GLU A 143 4.24 -9.17 5.57
C GLU A 143 2.85 -9.32 6.20
N GLU A 144 1.89 -8.50 5.75
CA GLU A 144 0.51 -8.48 6.25
C GLU A 144 0.37 -8.38 7.78
N ALA A 145 1.38 -7.90 8.52
CA ALA A 145 1.42 -7.95 9.98
C ALA A 145 0.16 -7.40 10.65
N LEU A 146 -0.43 -6.32 10.13
CA LEU A 146 -1.68 -5.69 10.60
C LEU A 146 -2.79 -5.68 9.53
N SER A 147 -2.68 -6.52 8.51
CA SER A 147 -3.68 -6.59 7.44
C SER A 147 -5.07 -6.87 8.03
N ARG A 148 -6.10 -6.19 7.50
CA ARG A 148 -7.51 -6.35 7.91
C ARG A 148 -7.80 -6.02 9.39
N CYS A 149 -7.01 -5.19 10.04
CA CYS A 149 -7.39 -4.57 11.30
C CYS A 149 -8.38 -3.44 11.00
N LYS A 150 -9.66 -3.78 10.86
CA LYS A 150 -10.67 -2.93 10.20
C LYS A 150 -11.08 -1.70 11.01
N ARG A 151 -10.86 -1.67 12.32
CA ARG A 151 -11.34 -0.61 13.21
C ARG A 151 -10.23 0.35 13.68
N ILE A 152 -8.98 0.07 13.37
CA ILE A 152 -7.88 0.99 13.65
C ILE A 152 -8.06 2.25 12.81
N SER A 153 -8.11 3.41 13.47
CA SER A 153 -8.30 4.70 12.79
C SER A 153 -7.01 5.49 12.59
N GLU A 154 -6.01 5.26 13.41
CA GLU A 154 -4.72 5.94 13.36
C GLU A 154 -3.59 4.95 13.68
N ILE A 155 -2.49 5.04 12.93
CA ILE A 155 -1.25 4.32 13.21
C ILE A 155 -0.09 5.31 13.17
N LYS A 156 0.70 5.30 14.26
CA LYS A 156 1.97 6.01 14.34
C LYS A 156 3.09 5.00 14.43
N LEU A 157 3.87 4.90 13.36
CA LEU A 157 5.01 3.99 13.32
C LEU A 157 6.20 4.57 14.08
N PRO A 158 7.00 3.73 14.77
CA PRO A 158 8.16 4.17 15.53
C PRO A 158 9.25 4.74 14.61
N ASN A 159 9.98 5.74 15.11
CA ASN A 159 11.07 6.36 14.35
C ASN A 159 12.22 5.41 14.03
N GLU A 160 12.42 4.38 14.87
CA GLU A 160 13.44 3.36 14.70
C GLU A 160 13.04 2.27 13.68
N LEU A 161 11.81 2.30 13.15
CA LEU A 161 11.35 1.32 12.17
C LEU A 161 12.11 1.46 10.86
N VAL A 162 12.75 0.37 10.43
CA VAL A 162 13.55 0.29 9.21
C VAL A 162 12.79 -0.38 8.08
N THR A 163 12.00 -1.42 8.40
CA THR A 163 11.32 -2.22 7.39
C THR A 163 9.87 -2.48 7.73
N ILE A 164 9.02 -2.41 6.71
CA ILE A 164 7.65 -2.92 6.70
C ILE A 164 7.51 -3.95 5.57
N GLY A 165 6.82 -5.05 5.84
CA GLY A 165 6.52 -6.07 4.84
C GLY A 165 5.40 -5.66 3.88
N ALA A 166 5.32 -6.33 2.73
CA ALA A 166 4.25 -6.10 1.77
C ALA A 166 2.87 -6.29 2.41
N TYR A 167 1.90 -5.49 1.94
CA TYR A 167 0.51 -5.55 2.41
C TYR A 167 0.31 -5.37 3.92
N CYS A 168 1.26 -4.78 4.63
CA CYS A 168 1.29 -4.69 6.10
C CYS A 168 -0.02 -4.15 6.70
N PHE A 169 -0.61 -3.11 6.08
CA PHE A 169 -1.88 -2.47 6.50
C PHE A 169 -3.02 -2.70 5.51
N ARG A 170 -2.92 -3.71 4.65
CA ARG A 170 -3.95 -4.00 3.65
C ARG A 170 -5.33 -4.12 4.28
N ASN A 171 -6.32 -3.41 3.68
CA ASN A 171 -7.72 -3.43 4.12
C ASN A 171 -7.93 -3.00 5.59
N CYS A 172 -7.09 -2.12 6.14
CA CYS A 172 -7.39 -1.37 7.34
C CYS A 172 -8.40 -0.25 6.97
N VAL A 173 -9.65 -0.65 6.75
CA VAL A 173 -10.65 0.20 6.09
C VAL A 173 -11.04 1.45 6.86
N SER A 174 -10.85 1.49 8.18
CA SER A 174 -11.10 2.68 9.02
C SER A 174 -9.85 3.54 9.25
N LEU A 175 -8.68 3.16 8.70
CA LEU A 175 -7.46 3.92 8.88
C LEU A 175 -7.56 5.27 8.15
N HIS A 176 -7.52 6.38 8.91
CA HIS A 176 -7.59 7.75 8.39
C HIS A 176 -6.20 8.37 8.22
N THR A 177 -5.31 8.11 9.17
CA THR A 177 -3.98 8.72 9.19
C THR A 177 -2.90 7.69 9.45
N LEU A 178 -1.84 7.73 8.64
CA LEU A 178 -0.62 6.97 8.87
C LEU A 178 0.57 7.92 8.99
N SER A 179 1.26 7.89 10.14
CA SER A 179 2.56 8.56 10.31
C SER A 179 3.68 7.53 10.22
N MET A 180 4.54 7.66 9.22
CA MET A 180 5.67 6.76 9.00
C MET A 180 6.87 7.17 9.85
N GLY A 181 7.64 6.18 10.32
CA GLY A 181 8.87 6.40 11.10
C GLY A 181 9.99 7.02 10.26
N GLU A 182 10.85 7.79 10.91
CA GLU A 182 11.90 8.59 10.23
C GLU A 182 12.98 7.75 9.53
N LYS A 183 13.21 6.49 9.96
CA LYS A 183 14.21 5.60 9.33
C LYS A 183 13.70 4.79 8.16
N LEU A 184 12.40 4.90 7.83
CA LEU A 184 11.82 4.13 6.73
C LEU A 184 12.26 4.70 5.38
N GLU A 185 12.92 3.87 4.57
CA GLU A 185 13.38 4.25 3.22
C GLU A 185 12.46 3.74 2.11
N THR A 186 11.63 2.74 2.39
CA THR A 186 10.78 2.10 1.39
C THR A 186 9.39 1.84 1.93
N VAL A 187 8.36 2.22 1.18
CA VAL A 187 6.98 1.72 1.35
C VAL A 187 6.83 0.52 0.41
N PRO A 188 6.57 -0.68 0.92
CA PRO A 188 6.48 -1.88 0.07
C PRO A 188 5.18 -1.96 -0.73
N GLN A 189 5.13 -2.96 -1.63
CA GLN A 189 3.93 -3.25 -2.43
C GLN A 189 2.68 -3.40 -1.55
N GLY A 190 1.60 -2.75 -1.97
CA GLY A 190 0.27 -2.87 -1.37
C GLY A 190 0.19 -2.49 0.10
N ALA A 191 1.19 -1.75 0.64
CA ALA A 191 1.28 -1.48 2.09
C ALA A 191 -0.03 -0.95 2.68
N LEU A 192 -0.74 -0.07 1.96
CA LEU A 192 -2.00 0.55 2.34
C LEU A 192 -3.16 0.19 1.38
N PHE A 193 -2.99 -0.90 0.61
CA PHE A 193 -4.04 -1.35 -0.32
C PHE A 193 -5.40 -1.48 0.37
N GLY A 194 -6.41 -0.79 -0.14
CA GLY A 194 -7.78 -0.89 0.39
C GLY A 194 -8.01 -0.20 1.74
N CYS A 195 -7.15 0.73 2.16
CA CYS A 195 -7.39 1.62 3.29
C CYS A 195 -8.42 2.68 2.89
N ALA A 196 -9.69 2.27 2.80
CA ALA A 196 -10.76 3.04 2.18
C ALA A 196 -10.99 4.43 2.83
N SER A 197 -10.76 4.57 4.12
CA SER A 197 -10.93 5.85 4.86
C SER A 197 -9.66 6.69 4.91
N LEU A 198 -8.56 6.27 4.29
CA LEU A 198 -7.28 6.99 4.35
C LEU A 198 -7.42 8.39 3.74
N THR A 199 -7.06 9.40 4.52
CA THR A 199 -7.10 10.82 4.10
C THR A 199 -5.73 11.48 4.17
N GLU A 200 -4.83 10.96 5.02
CA GLU A 200 -3.56 11.61 5.29
C GLU A 200 -2.42 10.60 5.50
N VAL A 201 -1.27 10.87 4.88
CA VAL A 201 -0.04 10.09 5.04
C VAL A 201 1.14 11.03 5.26
N HIS A 202 1.88 10.80 6.34
CA HIS A 202 3.10 11.55 6.64
C HIS A 202 4.32 10.70 6.26
N PHE A 203 4.99 11.09 5.16
CA PHE A 203 6.19 10.43 4.67
C PHE A 203 7.46 10.92 5.39
N PRO A 204 8.42 10.03 5.67
CA PRO A 204 9.74 10.45 6.15
C PRO A 204 10.54 11.14 5.02
N LYS A 205 11.42 12.06 5.42
CA LYS A 205 12.22 12.84 4.46
C LYS A 205 13.18 11.99 3.62
N GLN A 206 13.54 10.81 4.10
CA GLN A 206 14.50 9.91 3.45
C GLN A 206 13.87 8.80 2.63
N LEU A 207 12.54 8.85 2.41
CA LEU A 207 11.86 7.83 1.62
C LEU A 207 12.39 7.83 0.18
N LYS A 208 12.85 6.67 -0.28
CA LYS A 208 13.47 6.47 -1.61
C LYS A 208 12.54 5.83 -2.62
N SER A 209 11.60 4.99 -2.15
CA SER A 209 10.72 4.24 -3.05
C SER A 209 9.37 3.92 -2.45
N ILE A 210 8.37 3.80 -3.34
CA ILE A 210 7.01 3.38 -3.02
C ILE A 210 6.64 2.24 -3.98
N GLY A 211 6.33 1.09 -3.44
CA GLY A 211 5.97 -0.11 -4.19
C GLY A 211 4.62 -0.01 -4.89
N GLY A 212 4.39 -0.88 -5.86
CA GLY A 212 3.14 -0.93 -6.62
C GLY A 212 1.92 -1.14 -5.72
N GLU A 213 0.77 -0.62 -6.16
CA GLU A 213 -0.50 -0.75 -5.45
C GLU A 213 -0.51 -0.17 -4.02
N ALA A 214 0.55 0.55 -3.58
CA ALA A 214 0.69 0.93 -2.18
C ALA A 214 -0.49 1.74 -1.64
N PHE A 215 -1.16 2.54 -2.46
CA PHE A 215 -2.36 3.32 -2.12
C PHE A 215 -3.59 2.91 -2.94
N SER A 216 -3.53 1.81 -3.67
CA SER A 216 -4.67 1.36 -4.48
C SER A 216 -5.91 1.16 -3.62
N ASN A 217 -7.10 1.58 -4.12
CA ASN A 217 -8.36 1.53 -3.39
C ASN A 217 -8.41 2.35 -2.08
N CYS A 218 -7.62 3.42 -1.95
CA CYS A 218 -7.77 4.42 -0.90
C CYS A 218 -8.87 5.41 -1.29
N LEU A 219 -10.12 5.00 -1.09
CA LEU A 219 -11.31 5.67 -1.66
C LEU A 219 -11.53 7.10 -1.16
N SER A 220 -11.06 7.42 0.06
CA SER A 220 -11.23 8.75 0.69
C SER A 220 -10.03 9.67 0.50
N LEU A 221 -8.94 9.20 -0.12
CA LEU A 221 -7.73 10.00 -0.34
C LEU A 221 -8.00 11.10 -1.38
N ARG A 222 -8.00 12.37 -0.93
CA ARG A 222 -8.31 13.51 -1.80
C ARG A 222 -7.07 14.17 -2.39
N SER A 223 -6.00 14.21 -1.62
CA SER A 223 -4.74 14.81 -2.08
C SER A 223 -3.54 14.08 -1.51
N ILE A 224 -2.44 14.08 -2.26
CA ILE A 224 -1.18 13.52 -1.80
C ILE A 224 -0.01 14.26 -2.44
N THR A 225 1.02 14.53 -1.62
CA THR A 225 2.30 15.07 -2.10
C THR A 225 3.35 13.98 -1.94
N LEU A 226 3.90 13.52 -3.05
CA LEU A 226 4.99 12.54 -3.04
C LEU A 226 6.33 13.22 -2.72
N PRO A 227 7.23 12.56 -1.97
CA PRO A 227 8.56 13.10 -1.69
C PRO A 227 9.36 13.37 -2.97
N SER A 228 9.99 14.54 -3.04
CA SER A 228 10.66 15.03 -4.25
C SER A 228 11.89 14.24 -4.66
N GLN A 229 12.49 13.47 -3.75
CA GLN A 229 13.67 12.63 -4.00
C GLN A 229 13.34 11.29 -4.69
N ILE A 230 12.06 10.94 -4.83
CA ILE A 230 11.65 9.73 -5.56
C ILE A 230 11.83 10.01 -7.05
N ASP A 231 12.57 9.14 -7.73
CA ASP A 231 12.91 9.26 -9.16
C ASP A 231 12.09 8.33 -10.06
N SER A 232 11.38 7.36 -9.46
CA SER A 232 10.53 6.41 -10.16
C SER A 232 9.31 6.03 -9.32
N LEU A 233 8.20 5.76 -9.99
CA LEU A 233 6.96 5.29 -9.38
C LEU A 233 6.65 3.88 -9.85
N SER A 234 5.85 3.15 -9.09
CA SER A 234 5.44 1.78 -9.43
C SER A 234 4.02 1.73 -9.99
N ASN A 235 3.69 0.62 -10.67
CA ASN A 235 2.38 0.42 -11.30
C ASN A 235 1.23 0.46 -10.26
N ALA A 236 0.07 0.93 -10.72
CA ALA A 236 -1.18 0.96 -9.98
C ALA A 236 -1.10 1.69 -8.62
N LEU A 237 -0.15 2.61 -8.44
CA LEU A 237 0.13 3.24 -7.15
C LEU A 237 -1.11 3.85 -6.50
N PHE A 238 -1.96 4.51 -7.27
CA PHE A 238 -3.21 5.14 -6.84
C PHE A 238 -4.45 4.57 -7.56
N ALA A 239 -4.36 3.35 -8.10
CA ALA A 239 -5.49 2.78 -8.82
C ALA A 239 -6.73 2.74 -7.92
N SER A 240 -7.88 3.17 -8.47
CA SER A 240 -9.17 3.26 -7.76
C SER A 240 -9.18 4.18 -6.54
N CYS A 241 -8.33 5.21 -6.50
CA CYS A 241 -8.47 6.32 -5.56
C CYS A 241 -9.55 7.27 -6.07
N GLU A 242 -10.83 6.87 -5.93
CA GLU A 242 -11.96 7.55 -6.58
C GLU A 242 -12.14 9.02 -6.17
N SER A 243 -11.74 9.38 -4.93
CA SER A 243 -11.82 10.76 -4.42
C SER A 243 -10.58 11.60 -4.71
N LEU A 244 -9.54 11.07 -5.37
CA LEU A 244 -8.28 11.78 -5.57
C LEU A 244 -8.46 12.93 -6.54
N GLU A 245 -8.25 14.15 -6.05
CA GLU A 245 -8.44 15.41 -6.79
C GLU A 245 -7.11 16.08 -7.13
N ASP A 246 -6.11 15.95 -6.25
CA ASP A 246 -4.81 16.63 -6.39
C ASP A 246 -3.64 15.72 -6.04
N VAL A 247 -2.64 15.70 -6.92
CA VAL A 247 -1.41 14.93 -6.76
C VAL A 247 -0.20 15.78 -7.11
N THR A 248 0.72 15.93 -6.15
CA THR A 248 2.03 16.51 -6.44
C THR A 248 3.02 15.40 -6.75
N LEU A 249 3.44 15.31 -8.00
CA LEU A 249 4.42 14.35 -8.49
C LEU A 249 5.86 14.87 -8.28
N PRO A 250 6.85 13.96 -8.08
CA PRO A 250 8.27 14.31 -8.18
C PRO A 250 8.62 14.90 -9.55
N ALA A 251 9.50 15.90 -9.54
CA ALA A 251 9.82 16.67 -10.76
C ALA A 251 10.68 15.92 -11.78
N ASN A 252 11.40 14.87 -11.37
CA ASN A 252 12.39 14.17 -12.20
C ASN A 252 11.87 12.88 -12.85
N LEU A 253 10.57 12.63 -12.83
CA LEU A 253 10.01 11.43 -13.43
C LEU A 253 10.13 11.47 -14.96
N GLU A 254 10.65 10.39 -15.53
CA GLU A 254 10.68 10.18 -16.99
C GLU A 254 9.49 9.33 -17.48
N THR A 255 8.88 8.55 -16.59
CA THR A 255 7.74 7.67 -16.93
C THR A 255 6.65 7.76 -15.87
N LEU A 256 5.40 7.89 -16.30
CA LEU A 256 4.23 7.52 -15.49
C LEU A 256 3.93 6.05 -15.76
N PRO A 257 4.01 5.20 -14.74
CA PRO A 257 3.85 3.75 -14.91
C PRO A 257 2.40 3.34 -15.19
N ALA A 258 2.23 2.08 -15.59
CA ALA A 258 0.92 1.52 -15.91
C ALA A 258 -0.05 1.61 -14.73
N ASP A 259 -1.32 1.88 -15.04
CA ASP A 259 -2.43 1.92 -14.08
C ASP A 259 -2.26 2.93 -12.93
N ILE A 260 -1.28 3.82 -12.95
CA ILE A 260 -0.94 4.67 -11.81
C ILE A 260 -2.14 5.45 -11.24
N PHE A 261 -3.02 5.98 -12.10
CA PHE A 261 -4.25 6.70 -11.76
C PHE A 261 -5.50 6.03 -12.34
N ASN A 262 -5.42 4.73 -12.63
CA ASN A 262 -6.55 3.96 -13.14
C ASN A 262 -7.76 4.15 -12.23
N HIS A 263 -8.93 4.57 -12.80
CA HIS A 263 -10.17 4.85 -12.07
C HIS A 263 -10.09 5.93 -10.97
N CYS A 264 -9.14 6.89 -11.04
CA CYS A 264 -9.16 8.11 -10.23
C CYS A 264 -10.23 9.07 -10.76
N SER A 265 -11.50 8.73 -10.52
CA SER A 265 -12.65 9.38 -11.17
C SER A 265 -12.83 10.85 -10.82
N SER A 266 -12.32 11.33 -9.69
CA SER A 266 -12.37 12.73 -9.25
C SER A 266 -11.18 13.58 -9.72
N LEU A 267 -10.15 12.99 -10.33
CA LEU A 267 -8.96 13.72 -10.77
C LEU A 267 -9.32 14.68 -11.92
N LYS A 268 -9.25 15.99 -11.65
CA LYS A 268 -9.67 17.04 -12.60
C LYS A 268 -8.54 17.56 -13.48
N LYS A 269 -7.35 17.64 -12.89
CA LYS A 269 -6.13 18.14 -13.51
C LYS A 269 -4.91 17.48 -12.83
N ILE A 270 -3.82 17.34 -13.57
CA ILE A 270 -2.53 16.92 -13.05
C ILE A 270 -1.42 17.71 -13.72
N ASN A 271 -0.42 18.12 -12.94
CA ASN A 271 0.79 18.75 -13.47
C ASN A 271 1.82 17.66 -13.78
N LEU A 272 2.09 17.45 -15.06
CA LEU A 272 3.08 16.47 -15.49
C LEU A 272 4.50 17.06 -15.36
N PRO A 273 5.50 16.26 -14.94
CA PRO A 273 6.90 16.69 -14.91
C PRO A 273 7.41 17.06 -16.31
N THR A 274 8.26 18.08 -16.39
CA THR A 274 8.86 18.50 -17.69
C THR A 274 9.83 17.49 -18.27
N THR A 275 10.31 16.56 -17.46
CA THR A 275 11.20 15.45 -17.84
C THR A 275 10.48 14.24 -18.41
N LEU A 276 9.12 14.24 -18.38
CA LEU A 276 8.32 13.08 -18.75
C LEU A 276 8.47 12.74 -20.23
N LYS A 277 8.84 11.49 -20.51
CA LYS A 277 8.98 10.94 -21.88
C LYS A 277 7.89 9.91 -22.21
N LYS A 278 7.35 9.24 -21.21
CA LYS A 278 6.39 8.16 -21.43
C LYS A 278 5.24 8.21 -20.42
N ILE A 279 4.02 8.03 -20.95
CA ILE A 279 2.82 7.69 -20.17
C ILE A 279 2.47 6.26 -20.52
N ASP A 280 2.51 5.35 -19.54
CA ASP A 280 2.36 3.93 -19.78
C ASP A 280 0.90 3.48 -19.87
N GLU A 281 0.69 2.18 -20.05
CA GLU A 281 -0.61 1.59 -20.34
C GLU A 281 -1.61 1.89 -19.23
N TRP A 282 -2.84 2.29 -19.62
CA TRP A 282 -3.98 2.52 -18.73
C TRP A 282 -3.73 3.55 -17.61
N ALA A 283 -2.66 4.37 -17.69
CA ALA A 283 -2.21 5.26 -16.63
C ALA A 283 -3.31 6.19 -16.08
N PHE A 284 -4.23 6.66 -16.93
CA PHE A 284 -5.39 7.51 -16.57
C PHE A 284 -6.72 6.90 -17.02
N GLU A 285 -6.78 5.57 -17.21
CA GLU A 285 -8.05 4.96 -17.59
C GLU A 285 -9.13 5.29 -16.55
N GLY A 286 -10.32 5.66 -17.03
CA GLY A 286 -11.45 5.96 -16.15
C GLY A 286 -11.31 7.23 -15.31
N CYS A 287 -10.34 8.10 -15.56
CA CYS A 287 -10.27 9.44 -14.96
C CYS A 287 -11.38 10.33 -15.54
N THR A 288 -12.62 10.04 -15.18
CA THR A 288 -13.81 10.63 -15.82
C THR A 288 -13.93 12.14 -15.64
N SER A 289 -13.35 12.72 -14.57
CA SER A 289 -13.34 14.16 -14.30
C SER A 289 -12.17 14.91 -14.94
N LEU A 290 -11.18 14.20 -15.52
CA LEU A 290 -10.00 14.83 -16.12
C LEU A 290 -10.43 15.66 -17.32
N SER A 291 -10.36 16.99 -17.16
CA SER A 291 -10.89 17.93 -18.16
C SER A 291 -9.81 18.57 -19.03
N THR A 292 -8.59 18.63 -18.51
CA THR A 292 -7.42 19.18 -19.20
C THR A 292 -6.18 18.35 -18.87
N ILE A 293 -5.30 18.23 -19.86
CA ILE A 293 -3.96 17.65 -19.72
C ILE A 293 -2.99 18.44 -20.58
N ASP A 294 -1.93 18.93 -19.96
CA ASP A 294 -0.89 19.69 -20.61
C ASP A 294 0.36 18.80 -20.75
N PHE A 295 0.64 18.34 -21.97
CA PHE A 295 1.82 17.54 -22.26
C PHE A 295 3.05 18.43 -22.41
N ASN A 296 4.18 18.02 -21.80
CA ASN A 296 5.46 18.68 -21.97
C ASN A 296 6.06 18.43 -23.37
N ASP A 297 6.94 19.30 -23.81
CA ASP A 297 7.57 19.22 -25.13
C ASP A 297 8.49 18.03 -25.37
N GLY A 298 8.83 17.28 -24.29
CA GLY A 298 9.68 16.09 -24.33
C GLY A 298 8.92 14.77 -24.38
N LEU A 299 7.57 14.78 -24.29
CA LEU A 299 6.78 13.53 -24.25
C LEU A 299 6.86 12.81 -25.61
N GLU A 300 7.26 11.54 -25.58
CA GLU A 300 7.49 10.73 -26.78
C GLU A 300 6.43 9.62 -26.97
N ILE A 301 5.93 9.05 -25.89
CA ILE A 301 5.09 7.86 -25.92
C ILE A 301 3.85 8.05 -25.05
N ILE A 302 2.69 7.81 -25.62
CA ILE A 302 1.43 7.58 -24.92
C ILE A 302 1.01 6.16 -25.23
N ALA A 303 1.04 5.27 -24.24
CA ALA A 303 0.82 3.84 -24.43
C ALA A 303 -0.67 3.47 -24.59
N GLU A 304 -0.96 2.16 -24.70
CA GLU A 304 -2.31 1.65 -24.88
C GLU A 304 -3.23 2.07 -23.73
N GLY A 305 -4.44 2.54 -24.09
CA GLY A 305 -5.50 2.87 -23.13
C GLY A 305 -5.17 4.01 -22.17
N ALA A 306 -4.04 4.70 -22.31
CA ALA A 306 -3.51 5.63 -21.30
C ALA A 306 -4.53 6.68 -20.82
N PHE A 307 -5.46 7.13 -21.65
CA PHE A 307 -6.56 8.05 -21.34
C PHE A 307 -7.92 7.49 -21.72
N ALA A 308 -8.06 6.16 -21.77
CA ALA A 308 -9.35 5.54 -22.08
C ALA A 308 -10.40 5.94 -21.04
N GLY A 309 -11.59 6.29 -21.48
CA GLY A 309 -12.67 6.66 -20.56
C GLY A 309 -12.51 8.02 -19.86
N CYS A 310 -11.56 8.87 -20.23
CA CYS A 310 -11.44 10.25 -19.75
C CYS A 310 -12.57 11.11 -20.33
N ALA A 311 -13.80 10.91 -19.83
CA ALA A 311 -15.02 11.44 -20.41
C ALA A 311 -15.15 12.97 -20.39
N SER A 312 -14.36 13.68 -19.58
CA SER A 312 -14.40 15.14 -19.48
C SER A 312 -13.38 15.84 -20.39
N LEU A 313 -12.43 15.14 -20.99
CA LEU A 313 -11.47 15.72 -21.95
C LEU A 313 -12.21 16.21 -23.19
N LYS A 314 -11.98 17.49 -23.56
CA LYS A 314 -12.62 18.12 -24.72
C LYS A 314 -11.65 18.36 -25.88
N GLN A 315 -10.41 18.58 -25.58
CA GLN A 315 -9.33 18.84 -26.50
C GLN A 315 -8.00 18.32 -25.97
N ILE A 316 -7.10 17.99 -26.86
CA ILE A 316 -5.72 17.59 -26.55
C ILE A 316 -4.75 18.24 -27.53
N THR A 317 -3.56 18.56 -27.01
CA THR A 317 -2.46 19.06 -27.86
C THR A 317 -1.28 18.10 -27.71
N LEU A 318 -0.91 17.42 -28.79
CA LEU A 318 0.22 16.49 -28.81
C LEU A 318 1.49 17.25 -29.20
N PRO A 319 2.58 17.15 -28.43
CA PRO A 319 3.84 17.84 -28.72
C PRO A 319 4.53 17.30 -29.98
N ALA A 320 5.45 18.07 -30.53
CA ALA A 320 6.20 17.65 -31.70
C ALA A 320 7.13 16.48 -31.51
N SER A 321 7.45 16.15 -30.24
CA SER A 321 8.30 15.04 -29.82
C SER A 321 7.60 13.66 -29.87
N ILE A 322 6.26 13.61 -30.03
CA ILE A 322 5.50 12.36 -30.04
C ILE A 322 6.00 11.41 -31.15
N LYS A 323 6.35 10.19 -30.73
CA LYS A 323 6.79 9.08 -31.59
C LYS A 323 5.71 8.01 -31.75
N SER A 324 4.90 7.79 -30.69
CA SER A 324 3.81 6.82 -30.77
C SER A 324 2.64 7.15 -29.84
N VAL A 325 1.43 6.78 -30.30
CA VAL A 325 0.19 6.79 -29.53
C VAL A 325 -0.45 5.41 -29.65
N GLY A 326 -0.57 4.68 -28.54
CA GLY A 326 -1.05 3.31 -28.49
C GLY A 326 -2.51 3.12 -28.85
N SER A 327 -2.94 1.88 -29.05
CA SER A 327 -4.33 1.53 -29.27
C SER A 327 -5.19 2.01 -28.09
N LEU A 328 -6.40 2.49 -28.36
CA LEU A 328 -7.33 2.99 -27.36
C LEU A 328 -6.80 4.10 -26.45
N ALA A 329 -5.65 4.71 -26.75
CA ALA A 329 -5.02 5.71 -25.88
C ALA A 329 -6.00 6.82 -25.46
N PHE A 330 -6.91 7.24 -26.35
CA PHE A 330 -8.03 8.13 -26.06
C PHE A 330 -9.39 7.48 -26.34
N GLY A 331 -9.45 6.15 -26.22
CA GLY A 331 -10.65 5.37 -26.46
C GLY A 331 -11.78 5.67 -25.48
N VAL A 332 -13.03 5.60 -25.95
CA VAL A 332 -14.24 5.86 -25.15
C VAL A 332 -14.28 7.27 -24.51
N SER A 333 -13.38 8.16 -24.89
CA SER A 333 -13.36 9.57 -24.47
C SER A 333 -14.24 10.42 -25.39
N GLY A 334 -15.52 10.10 -25.47
CA GLY A 334 -16.48 10.58 -26.47
C GLY A 334 -16.72 12.10 -26.55
N LYS A 335 -16.02 12.92 -25.72
CA LYS A 335 -16.18 14.38 -25.72
C LYS A 335 -15.03 15.12 -26.41
N ILE A 336 -13.95 14.45 -26.77
CA ILE A 336 -12.82 15.10 -27.48
C ILE A 336 -13.29 15.47 -28.90
N LYS A 337 -13.32 16.78 -29.18
CA LYS A 337 -13.73 17.33 -30.49
C LYS A 337 -12.55 17.77 -31.30
N GLU A 338 -11.45 18.09 -30.67
CA GLU A 338 -10.27 18.68 -31.31
C GLU A 338 -8.99 18.05 -30.77
N VAL A 339 -8.14 17.67 -31.70
CA VAL A 339 -6.76 17.22 -31.45
C VAL A 339 -5.83 18.15 -32.22
N THR A 340 -4.89 18.77 -31.54
CA THR A 340 -3.85 19.57 -32.16
C THR A 340 -2.54 18.80 -32.15
N ILE A 341 -1.93 18.59 -33.30
CA ILE A 341 -0.60 18.00 -33.44
C ILE A 341 0.39 19.11 -33.75
N LEU A 342 1.44 19.25 -32.94
CA LEU A 342 2.45 20.28 -33.14
C LEU A 342 3.57 19.85 -34.10
N GLY A 343 3.81 18.53 -34.23
CA GLY A 343 4.81 17.94 -35.10
C GLY A 343 4.36 17.93 -36.58
N ASN A 344 5.29 18.10 -37.50
CA ASN A 344 5.04 18.10 -38.95
C ASN A 344 5.23 16.72 -39.61
N LYS A 345 5.53 15.68 -38.80
CA LYS A 345 5.70 14.31 -39.29
C LYS A 345 4.69 13.39 -38.59
N ALA A 346 4.13 12.45 -39.34
CA ALA A 346 3.29 11.43 -38.79
C ALA A 346 4.11 10.49 -37.89
N PHE A 347 3.54 10.14 -36.76
CA PHE A 347 4.07 9.21 -35.77
C PHE A 347 3.30 7.89 -35.83
N GLU A 348 3.75 6.89 -35.06
CA GLU A 348 3.09 5.58 -34.96
C GLU A 348 1.79 5.70 -34.16
N ILE A 349 0.72 5.10 -34.68
CA ILE A 349 -0.57 5.02 -34.00
C ILE A 349 -1.06 3.59 -33.92
N GLY A 350 -1.68 3.24 -32.81
CA GLY A 350 -2.26 1.92 -32.59
C GLY A 350 -3.47 1.64 -33.51
N VAL A 351 -3.75 0.37 -33.70
CA VAL A 351 -4.74 -0.13 -34.68
C VAL A 351 -6.18 0.19 -34.27
N ARG A 352 -6.45 0.38 -32.95
CA ARG A 352 -7.81 0.60 -32.43
C ARG A 352 -7.92 1.98 -31.81
N SER A 353 -8.63 2.90 -32.47
CA SER A 353 -9.03 4.19 -31.91
C SER A 353 -7.96 4.89 -31.05
N ALA A 354 -6.71 4.94 -31.54
CA ALA A 354 -5.61 5.60 -30.83
C ALA A 354 -5.91 7.08 -30.56
N LEU A 355 -6.49 7.75 -31.54
CA LEU A 355 -6.99 9.12 -31.47
C LEU A 355 -8.52 9.12 -31.62
N PRO A 356 -9.21 10.21 -31.17
CA PRO A 356 -10.65 10.35 -31.35
C PRO A 356 -11.04 10.29 -32.83
N GLN A 357 -12.02 9.44 -33.14
CA GLN A 357 -12.55 9.29 -34.50
C GLN A 357 -13.56 10.39 -34.84
N LYS A 358 -14.00 10.45 -36.11
CA LYS A 358 -15.04 11.38 -36.56
C LYS A 358 -16.24 11.41 -35.59
N PRO A 359 -16.79 12.61 -35.26
CA PRO A 359 -16.56 13.89 -35.97
C PRO A 359 -15.41 14.74 -35.44
N ALA A 360 -14.50 14.22 -34.60
CA ALA A 360 -13.36 14.99 -34.09
C ALA A 360 -12.45 15.49 -35.23
N LYS A 361 -11.96 16.73 -35.11
CA LYS A 361 -11.01 17.33 -36.03
C LYS A 361 -9.60 17.16 -35.50
N ILE A 362 -8.69 16.72 -36.36
CA ILE A 362 -7.26 16.62 -36.03
C ILE A 362 -6.51 17.69 -36.81
N TYR A 363 -6.07 18.71 -36.09
CA TYR A 363 -5.31 19.82 -36.68
C TYR A 363 -3.82 19.47 -36.79
N VAL A 364 -3.27 19.57 -38.00
CA VAL A 364 -1.85 19.37 -38.31
C VAL A 364 -1.21 20.66 -38.75
N PRO A 365 0.12 20.84 -38.66
CA PRO A 365 0.80 22.03 -39.16
C PRO A 365 0.54 22.27 -40.65
N ARG A 366 0.57 23.53 -41.06
CA ARG A 366 0.39 23.93 -42.46
C ARG A 366 1.42 23.26 -43.36
N GLY A 367 0.98 22.71 -44.50
CA GLY A 367 1.83 22.01 -45.47
C GLY A 367 2.29 20.62 -45.04
N SER A 368 1.74 20.07 -43.94
CA SER A 368 2.16 18.73 -43.43
C SER A 368 1.13 17.64 -43.68
N ILE A 369 -0.06 17.95 -44.19
CA ILE A 369 -1.17 16.99 -44.31
C ILE A 369 -0.78 15.71 -45.06
N ASP A 370 0.01 15.82 -46.13
CA ASP A 370 0.48 14.67 -46.91
C ASP A 370 1.34 13.72 -46.13
N GLN A 371 2.10 14.22 -45.15
CA GLN A 371 2.92 13.38 -44.25
C GLN A 371 2.08 12.42 -43.41
N PHE A 372 0.84 12.78 -43.16
CA PHE A 372 -0.12 11.98 -42.39
C PHE A 372 -0.98 11.12 -43.29
N GLN A 373 -1.57 11.69 -44.37
CA GLN A 373 -2.53 10.97 -45.23
C GLN A 373 -1.95 9.75 -45.94
N PHE A 374 -0.66 9.73 -46.24
CA PHE A 374 -0.02 8.57 -46.86
C PHE A 374 0.22 7.39 -45.94
N LYS A 375 0.06 7.57 -44.60
CA LYS A 375 0.17 6.49 -43.63
C LYS A 375 -1.16 5.73 -43.50
N PRO A 376 -1.16 4.39 -43.55
CA PRO A 376 -2.41 3.61 -43.66
C PRO A 376 -3.46 3.91 -42.59
N LEU A 377 -3.06 3.95 -41.30
CA LEU A 377 -3.99 4.18 -40.20
C LEU A 377 -4.49 5.63 -40.08
N TRP A 378 -3.75 6.58 -40.63
CA TRP A 378 -4.14 7.99 -40.58
C TRP A 378 -5.29 8.36 -41.51
N LYS A 379 -5.56 7.54 -42.54
CA LYS A 379 -6.66 7.76 -43.50
C LYS A 379 -8.05 7.72 -42.87
N GLU A 380 -8.18 7.15 -41.72
CA GLU A 380 -9.45 7.03 -40.98
C GLU A 380 -9.83 8.34 -40.26
N TYR A 381 -8.88 9.26 -40.08
CA TYR A 381 -9.07 10.49 -39.32
C TYR A 381 -9.44 11.69 -40.22
N PHE A 382 -10.11 12.67 -39.58
CA PHE A 382 -10.44 13.94 -40.24
C PHE A 382 -9.33 14.96 -40.00
N LEU A 383 -8.38 15.03 -40.90
CA LEU A 383 -7.23 15.92 -40.84
C LEU A 383 -7.58 17.34 -41.41
N VAL A 384 -7.13 18.38 -40.71
CA VAL A 384 -7.31 19.79 -41.05
C VAL A 384 -5.98 20.52 -40.87
N GLU A 385 -5.55 21.28 -41.88
CA GLU A 385 -4.38 22.14 -41.72
C GLU A 385 -4.69 23.36 -40.85
N ARG A 386 -3.74 23.67 -39.97
CA ARG A 386 -3.82 24.92 -39.19
C ARG A 386 -3.64 26.13 -40.12
N LYS A 387 -4.45 27.16 -39.89
CA LYS A 387 -4.35 28.43 -40.60
C LYS A 387 -3.09 29.19 -40.25
#